data_94c5519adb91fa840e22757b422f4ac5
#
_entry.id   94c5519adb91fa840e22757b422f4ac5
#
_cell.length_a   1.000
_cell.length_b   1.000
_cell.length_c   1.000
_cell.angle_alpha   90.00
_cell.angle_beta   90.00
_cell.angle_gamma   90.00
#
_symmetry.space_group_name_H-M   'P 1'
#
loop_
_entity.id
_entity.type
_entity.pdbx_description
1 polymer ?
#
loop_
_entity_poly.entity_id
_entity_poly.type
_entity_poly.pdbx_seq_one_letter_code
_entity_poly.pdbx_strand_id
1 'polypeptide(L)'
;MTRYKDANSPKVNELEQELVRAEAQSLVAEAQLTNLTRQKFKEAYDIHFAAVIERAEKQILLARQARRMLMILDDTPIVPGDAHPAYNGTEQARDILNDAEAELRDWRPQLEDIPSNAHGLGM
;
A
#
# COMPACT_ATOMS: atom_id res chain seq x y z
N MET A 1 -53.45 32.59 28.91
CA MET A 1 -52.46 31.92 28.22
C MET A 1 -51.07 32.54 28.41
N THR A 2 -50.32 31.88 29.13
CA THR A 2 -49.00 32.40 29.45
C THR A 2 -47.87 31.71 28.72
N ARG A 3 -48.24 30.80 27.87
CA ARG A 3 -47.28 29.92 27.27
C ARG A 3 -46.25 30.62 26.36
N TYR A 4 -46.71 31.67 25.72
CA TYR A 4 -45.82 32.45 24.86
C TYR A 4 -44.83 33.30 25.63
N LYS A 5 -45.14 33.52 26.89
CA LYS A 5 -44.24 34.28 27.73
C LYS A 5 -43.07 33.46 28.20
N ASP A 6 -43.14 32.16 27.99
CA ASP A 6 -42.13 31.25 28.46
C ASP A 6 -40.94 31.14 27.50
N ALA A 7 -40.92 31.95 26.45
CA ALA A 7 -39.77 31.94 25.53
C ALA A 7 -38.45 32.20 26.23
N ASN A 8 -38.49 32.88 27.36
CA ASN A 8 -37.31 33.16 28.16
C ASN A 8 -37.30 32.36 29.46
N SER A 9 -38.08 31.32 29.55
CA SER A 9 -38.14 30.50 30.75
C SER A 9 -36.80 29.74 30.92
N PRO A 10 -36.44 29.37 32.15
CA PRO A 10 -35.24 28.56 32.38
C PRO A 10 -35.22 27.28 31.59
N LYS A 11 -36.38 26.65 31.37
CA LYS A 11 -36.44 25.42 30.59
C LYS A 11 -36.07 25.64 29.13
N VAL A 12 -36.54 26.71 28.52
CA VAL A 12 -36.19 27.06 27.14
C VAL A 12 -34.70 27.34 27.05
N ASN A 13 -34.17 28.09 28.00
CA ASN A 13 -32.73 28.37 28.02
C ASN A 13 -31.90 27.12 28.18
N GLU A 14 -32.34 26.18 29.02
CA GLU A 14 -31.65 24.89 29.15
C GLU A 14 -31.65 24.13 27.86
N LEU A 15 -32.76 24.08 27.14
CA LEU A 15 -32.87 23.38 25.87
C LEU A 15 -32.00 24.02 24.80
N GLU A 16 -31.96 25.37 24.79
CA GLU A 16 -31.07 26.07 23.87
C GLU A 16 -29.59 25.77 24.13
N GLN A 17 -29.21 25.73 25.41
CA GLN A 17 -27.87 25.40 25.81
C GLN A 17 -27.50 23.96 25.44
N GLU A 18 -28.46 23.05 25.64
CA GLU A 18 -28.28 21.65 25.27
C GLU A 18 -28.10 21.50 23.75
N LEU A 19 -28.89 22.25 22.98
CA LEU A 19 -28.77 22.25 21.53
C LEU A 19 -27.40 22.74 21.07
N VAL A 20 -26.95 23.85 21.61
CA VAL A 20 -25.62 24.40 21.28
C VAL A 20 -24.52 23.41 21.63
N ARG A 21 -24.65 22.78 22.81
CA ARG A 21 -23.68 21.78 23.23
C ARG A 21 -23.67 20.57 22.29
N ALA A 22 -24.84 20.08 21.91
CA ALA A 22 -24.99 18.96 21.02
C ALA A 22 -24.42 19.28 19.64
N GLU A 23 -24.67 20.48 19.13
CA GLU A 23 -24.10 20.92 17.85
C GLU A 23 -22.59 21.00 17.91
N ALA A 24 -22.04 21.53 19.00
CA ALA A 24 -20.61 21.62 19.19
C ALA A 24 -19.96 20.23 19.26
N GLN A 25 -20.59 19.31 19.99
CA GLN A 25 -20.10 17.92 20.07
C GLN A 25 -20.15 17.23 18.73
N SER A 26 -21.20 17.48 17.94
CA SER A 26 -21.32 16.91 16.59
C SER A 26 -20.21 17.41 15.69
N LEU A 27 -19.90 18.69 15.71
CA LEU A 27 -18.82 19.26 14.91
C LEU A 27 -17.46 18.66 15.30
N VAL A 28 -17.22 18.48 16.59
CA VAL A 28 -15.99 17.85 17.07
C VAL A 28 -15.91 16.41 16.59
N ALA A 29 -17.01 15.67 16.71
CA ALA A 29 -17.05 14.27 16.27
C ALA A 29 -16.81 14.15 14.77
N GLU A 30 -17.42 15.03 13.98
CA GLU A 30 -17.22 15.04 12.52
C GLU A 30 -15.77 15.35 12.17
N ALA A 31 -15.16 16.30 12.84
CA ALA A 31 -13.76 16.64 12.62
C ALA A 31 -12.84 15.46 12.97
N GLN A 32 -13.09 14.83 14.11
CA GLN A 32 -12.32 13.67 14.54
C GLN A 32 -12.45 12.52 13.56
N LEU A 33 -13.65 12.25 13.09
CA LEU A 33 -13.90 11.19 12.11
C LEU A 33 -13.14 11.46 10.80
N THR A 34 -13.24 12.69 10.31
CA THR A 34 -12.56 13.09 9.09
C THR A 34 -11.04 12.95 9.23
N ASN A 35 -10.50 13.43 10.35
CA ASN A 35 -9.06 13.39 10.59
C ASN A 35 -8.55 11.95 10.70
N LEU A 36 -9.27 11.14 11.45
CA LEU A 36 -8.91 9.73 11.62
C LEU A 36 -9.02 8.98 10.29
N THR A 37 -10.08 9.22 9.54
CA THR A 37 -10.29 8.57 8.24
C THR A 37 -9.15 8.91 7.29
N ARG A 38 -8.76 10.18 7.21
CA ARG A 38 -7.64 10.61 6.34
C ARG A 38 -6.33 9.99 6.75
N GLN A 39 -6.06 9.96 8.06
CA GLN A 39 -4.84 9.37 8.59
C GLN A 39 -4.77 7.88 8.27
N LYS A 40 -5.84 7.16 8.56
CA LYS A 40 -5.89 5.72 8.30
C LYS A 40 -5.87 5.37 6.82
N PHE A 41 -6.50 6.20 5.99
CA PHE A 41 -6.44 6.05 4.55
C PHE A 41 -5.00 6.14 4.04
N LYS A 42 -4.27 7.17 4.46
CA LYS A 42 -2.87 7.33 4.05
C LYS A 42 -2.02 6.13 4.52
N GLU A 43 -2.16 5.73 5.76
CA GLU A 43 -1.41 4.60 6.32
C GLU A 43 -1.71 3.31 5.56
N ALA A 44 -2.99 3.02 5.34
CA ALA A 44 -3.40 1.77 4.70
C ALA A 44 -2.94 1.69 3.25
N TYR A 45 -3.10 2.78 2.50
CA TYR A 45 -2.70 2.77 1.10
C TYR A 45 -1.20 2.88 0.91
N ASP A 46 -0.49 3.51 1.83
CA ASP A 46 0.97 3.48 1.82
C ASP A 46 1.47 2.03 1.93
N ILE A 47 0.96 1.28 2.89
CA ILE A 47 1.31 -0.13 3.07
C ILE A 47 0.92 -0.94 1.84
N HIS A 48 -0.27 -0.70 1.32
CA HIS A 48 -0.78 -1.43 0.15
C HIS A 48 0.10 -1.19 -1.07
N PHE A 49 0.39 0.07 -1.37
CA PHE A 49 1.19 0.40 -2.55
C PHE A 49 2.64 -0.05 -2.39
N ALA A 50 3.18 0.00 -1.18
CA ALA A 50 4.51 -0.55 -0.93
C ALA A 50 4.55 -2.05 -1.25
N ALA A 51 3.51 -2.79 -0.89
CA ALA A 51 3.41 -4.21 -1.20
C ALA A 51 3.27 -4.47 -2.70
N VAL A 52 2.50 -3.62 -3.40
CA VAL A 52 2.38 -3.71 -4.87
C VAL A 52 3.72 -3.48 -5.54
N ILE A 53 4.46 -2.47 -5.09
CA ILE A 53 5.78 -2.15 -5.64
C ILE A 53 6.75 -3.31 -5.40
N GLU A 54 6.75 -3.84 -4.19
CA GLU A 54 7.61 -4.98 -3.87
C GLU A 54 7.33 -6.17 -4.78
N ARG A 55 6.07 -6.52 -4.94
CA ARG A 55 5.67 -7.62 -5.83
C ARG A 55 6.10 -7.37 -7.25
N ALA A 56 5.85 -6.15 -7.75
CA ALA A 56 6.17 -5.80 -9.12
C ALA A 56 7.67 -5.82 -9.37
N GLU A 57 8.47 -5.29 -8.47
CA GLU A 57 9.93 -5.28 -8.61
C GLU A 57 10.50 -6.69 -8.54
N LYS A 58 10.00 -7.53 -7.64
CA LYS A 58 10.42 -8.93 -7.56
C LYS A 58 10.02 -9.72 -8.79
N GLN A 59 8.84 -9.44 -9.36
CA GLN A 59 8.43 -10.07 -10.62
C GLN A 59 9.34 -9.64 -11.77
N ILE A 60 9.70 -8.37 -11.84
CA ILE A 60 10.62 -7.87 -12.85
C ILE A 60 11.99 -8.57 -12.72
N LEU A 61 12.48 -8.66 -11.50
CA LEU A 61 13.74 -9.32 -11.21
C LEU A 61 13.70 -10.77 -11.71
N LEU A 62 12.67 -11.52 -11.36
CA LEU A 62 12.51 -12.90 -11.78
C LEU A 62 12.36 -13.03 -13.30
N ALA A 63 11.61 -12.13 -13.92
CA ALA A 63 11.44 -12.14 -15.36
C ALA A 63 12.75 -11.90 -16.10
N ARG A 64 13.58 -10.99 -15.59
CA ARG A 64 14.91 -10.75 -16.17
C ARG A 64 15.79 -11.99 -16.09
N GLN A 65 15.77 -12.67 -14.95
CA GLN A 65 16.53 -13.91 -14.79
C GLN A 65 15.99 -15.02 -15.68
N ALA A 66 14.66 -15.10 -15.83
CA ALA A 66 14.04 -16.06 -16.76
C ALA A 66 14.45 -15.79 -18.21
N ARG A 67 14.60 -14.52 -18.60
CA ARG A 67 15.10 -14.19 -19.94
C ARG A 67 16.54 -14.64 -20.13
N ARG A 68 17.37 -14.57 -19.09
CA ARG A 68 18.73 -15.14 -19.15
C ARG A 68 18.69 -16.64 -19.41
N MET A 69 17.73 -17.34 -18.80
CA MET A 69 17.53 -18.77 -19.09
C MET A 69 17.20 -19.01 -20.57
N LEU A 70 16.38 -18.14 -21.16
CA LEU A 70 16.07 -18.25 -22.58
C LEU A 70 17.30 -18.05 -23.45
N MET A 71 18.24 -17.22 -23.03
CA MET A 71 19.45 -16.96 -23.79
C MET A 71 20.37 -18.19 -23.87
N ILE A 72 20.31 -19.08 -22.90
CA ILE A 72 21.11 -20.30 -22.91
C ILE A 72 20.36 -21.50 -23.51
N LEU A 73 19.11 -21.31 -23.89
CA LEU A 73 18.35 -22.34 -24.59
C LEU A 73 18.81 -22.41 -26.04
N ASP A 74 19.26 -23.57 -26.43
CA ASP A 74 19.69 -23.80 -27.81
C ASP A 74 18.47 -24.18 -28.65
N ASP A 75 18.11 -23.32 -29.59
CA ASP A 75 16.98 -23.52 -30.48
C ASP A 75 17.44 -23.90 -31.90
N THR A 76 18.69 -24.34 -32.05
CA THR A 76 19.18 -24.80 -33.33
C THR A 76 18.35 -25.99 -33.79
N PRO A 77 17.81 -25.94 -35.03
CA PRO A 77 16.99 -27.05 -35.53
C PRO A 77 17.78 -28.37 -35.56
N ILE A 78 17.11 -29.41 -35.14
CA ILE A 78 17.70 -30.77 -35.22
C ILE A 78 17.45 -31.30 -36.61
N VAL A 79 18.53 -31.82 -37.24
CA VAL A 79 18.43 -32.44 -38.53
C VAL A 79 18.02 -33.91 -38.33
N PRO A 80 17.01 -34.38 -39.06
CA PRO A 80 16.57 -35.78 -38.95
C PRO A 80 17.74 -36.74 -39.21
N GLY A 81 17.93 -37.70 -38.29
CA GLY A 81 18.99 -38.68 -38.39
C GLY A 81 20.31 -38.29 -37.65
N ASP A 82 20.44 -37.06 -37.26
CA ASP A 82 21.61 -36.63 -36.49
C ASP A 82 21.40 -36.93 -35.00
N ALA A 83 22.52 -37.13 -34.29
CA ALA A 83 22.50 -37.31 -32.86
C ALA A 83 22.11 -36.03 -32.17
N HIS A 84 21.27 -36.14 -31.13
CA HIS A 84 20.90 -34.99 -30.28
C HIS A 84 22.12 -34.68 -29.39
N PRO A 85 22.59 -33.42 -29.38
CA PRO A 85 23.66 -33.05 -28.45
C PRO A 85 23.13 -33.10 -27.02
N ALA A 86 23.98 -33.47 -26.09
CA ALA A 86 23.65 -33.46 -24.68
C ALA A 86 23.42 -32.02 -24.20
N TYR A 87 22.51 -31.85 -23.26
CA TYR A 87 22.28 -30.54 -22.63
C TYR A 87 23.53 -30.13 -21.85
N ASN A 88 24.08 -28.96 -22.13
CA ASN A 88 25.29 -28.46 -21.55
C ASN A 88 25.12 -27.14 -20.77
N GLY A 89 23.90 -26.75 -20.47
CA GLY A 89 23.58 -25.49 -19.80
C GLY A 89 23.40 -25.59 -18.29
N THR A 90 23.68 -26.75 -17.69
CA THR A 90 23.38 -26.99 -16.27
C THR A 90 24.10 -26.01 -15.34
N GLU A 91 25.36 -25.74 -15.55
CA GLU A 91 26.12 -24.81 -14.72
C GLU A 91 25.64 -23.39 -14.90
N GLN A 92 25.39 -22.97 -16.13
CA GLN A 92 24.87 -21.64 -16.41
C GLN A 92 23.48 -21.45 -15.81
N ALA A 93 22.62 -22.45 -15.90
CA ALA A 93 21.30 -22.43 -15.31
C ALA A 93 21.36 -22.31 -13.77
N ARG A 94 22.32 -23.05 -13.18
CA ARG A 94 22.53 -22.99 -11.73
C ARG A 94 23.01 -21.60 -11.31
N ASP A 95 23.89 -20.99 -12.05
CA ASP A 95 24.39 -19.64 -11.77
C ASP A 95 23.25 -18.62 -11.86
N ILE A 96 22.40 -18.74 -12.87
CA ILE A 96 21.24 -17.85 -13.02
C ILE A 96 20.29 -18.02 -11.84
N LEU A 97 20.02 -19.25 -11.41
CA LEU A 97 19.16 -19.51 -10.28
C LEU A 97 19.75 -18.93 -8.99
N ASN A 98 21.05 -19.09 -8.78
CA ASN A 98 21.73 -18.53 -7.63
C ASN A 98 21.67 -17.00 -7.63
N ASP A 99 21.85 -16.38 -8.79
CA ASP A 99 21.74 -14.93 -8.93
C ASP A 99 20.31 -14.46 -8.61
N ALA A 100 19.29 -15.17 -9.09
CA ALA A 100 17.90 -14.84 -8.81
C ALA A 100 17.60 -14.92 -7.31
N GLU A 101 18.06 -15.97 -6.66
CA GLU A 101 17.87 -16.14 -5.22
C GLU A 101 18.58 -15.04 -4.44
N ALA A 102 19.81 -14.69 -4.84
CA ALA A 102 20.56 -13.63 -4.18
C ALA A 102 19.88 -12.27 -4.35
N GLU A 103 19.43 -11.95 -5.55
CA GLU A 103 18.73 -10.69 -5.80
C GLU A 103 17.43 -10.59 -5.02
N LEU A 104 16.66 -11.69 -4.92
CA LEU A 104 15.45 -11.72 -4.10
C LEU A 104 15.76 -11.52 -2.64
N ARG A 105 16.81 -12.17 -2.13
CA ARG A 105 17.21 -12.07 -0.72
C ARG A 105 17.66 -10.66 -0.39
N ASP A 106 18.37 -10.02 -1.30
CA ASP A 106 18.98 -8.72 -1.07
C ASP A 106 18.05 -7.57 -1.42
N TRP A 107 16.88 -7.87 -1.96
CA TRP A 107 15.91 -6.82 -2.29
C TRP A 107 15.51 -6.03 -1.05
N ARG A 108 15.49 -4.72 -1.19
CA ARG A 108 15.05 -3.81 -0.13
C ARG A 108 14.16 -2.73 -0.74
N PRO A 109 13.13 -2.28 -0.02
CA PRO A 109 12.31 -1.19 -0.51
C PRO A 109 13.13 0.09 -0.60
N GLN A 110 12.90 0.84 -1.68
CA GLN A 110 13.49 2.15 -1.91
C GLN A 110 12.35 3.13 -2.12
N LEU A 111 11.64 3.42 -1.04
CA LEU A 111 10.48 4.29 -1.06
C LEU A 111 10.73 5.47 -0.14
N GLU A 112 10.28 6.65 -0.59
CA GLU A 112 10.26 7.82 0.24
C GLU A 112 9.10 7.71 1.22
N ASP A 113 9.30 8.23 2.43
CA ASP A 113 8.22 8.28 3.41
C ASP A 113 7.10 9.20 2.93
N ILE A 114 5.86 8.78 3.16
CA ILE A 114 4.71 9.62 2.85
C ILE A 114 4.57 10.66 3.96
N PRO A 115 4.63 11.96 3.62
CA PRO A 115 4.50 12.99 4.64
C PRO A 115 3.14 12.94 5.31
N SER A 116 3.10 13.22 6.60
CA SER A 116 1.86 13.28 7.36
C SER A 116 1.82 14.55 8.17
N ASN A 117 0.69 15.23 8.13
CA ASN A 117 0.42 16.39 8.97
C ASN A 117 -0.51 16.02 10.14
N ALA A 118 -0.73 14.73 10.37
CA ALA A 118 -1.68 14.27 11.38
C ALA A 118 -1.34 14.74 12.79
N HIS A 119 -0.08 15.03 13.05
CA HIS A 119 0.40 15.48 14.36
C HIS A 119 0.72 16.98 14.38
N GLY A 120 0.35 17.70 13.33
CA GLY A 120 0.72 19.10 13.15
C GLY A 120 0.01 20.08 14.05
N LEU A 121 -1.01 19.65 14.79
CA LEU A 121 -1.76 20.53 15.70
C LEU A 121 -1.23 20.50 17.13
N GLY A 122 -0.04 20.02 17.33
CA GLY A 122 0.61 20.07 18.64
C GLY A 122 0.10 19.05 19.64
N MET A 123 -0.59 18.10 19.18
CA MET A 123 -1.08 17.04 20.04
C MET A 123 -0.09 15.93 20.23
#